data_bb5062c10a11fe02c902f3c60b863802
#
_entry.id   bb5062c10a11fe02c902f3c60b863802
#
_cell.length_a   1.000
_cell.length_b   1.000
_cell.length_c   1.000
_cell.angle_alpha   90.00
_cell.angle_beta   90.00
_cell.angle_gamma   90.00
#
_symmetry.space_group_name_H-M   'P 1'
#
loop_
_entity.id
_entity.type
_entity.pdbx_description
1 polymer ?
#
loop_
_entity_poly.entity_id
_entity_poly.type
_entity_poly.pdbx_seq_one_letter_code
_entity_poly.pdbx_strand_id
1 'polypeptide(L)'
;LSRAAGMPMDGSRIVLFDALYDQLSSMYFPELPDHNKSEEAFRMFSFFESYFSNYIEGTEFEINEAKQIVDTGITLPKRTADSHDILGTFKVLSNRQEMSRTPATEDEFLALLRHRHSVLLSGRPDCSPGEFKTKRNRAGNTEFVDPSLVEGTLRYGFKQYKNLRDPFARAVFMMFLCSEVHPFTDGNGRVSRIMMNAELVATGQTRIIVPTVFREDYILALRGLSRRQDPKPFISVLQKLQTFSSNLWGENFYELDAYLKECNAYDEPDVAKLRIIDRIGTKS
;
A
#
# COMPACT_ATOMS: atom_id res chain seq x y z
N LEU A 1 2.75 -24.36 -21.77
CA LEU A 1 2.40 -25.00 -20.48
C LEU A 1 1.24 -24.31 -19.72
N SER A 2 0.91 -23.03 -20.02
CA SER A 2 -0.18 -22.28 -19.33
C SER A 2 -1.61 -22.62 -19.81
N ARG A 3 -1.77 -23.36 -20.89
CA ARG A 3 -3.10 -23.70 -21.45
C ARG A 3 -3.78 -24.90 -20.77
N ALA A 4 -3.08 -25.65 -19.92
CA ALA A 4 -3.65 -26.84 -19.27
C ALA A 4 -4.45 -26.54 -17.99
N ALA A 5 -4.47 -25.30 -17.51
CA ALA A 5 -5.15 -24.89 -16.27
C ALA A 5 -6.29 -23.86 -16.48
N GLY A 6 -6.79 -23.68 -17.67
CA GLY A 6 -8.05 -23.01 -17.95
C GLY A 6 -8.04 -21.47 -18.03
N MET A 7 -7.09 -20.75 -17.42
CA MET A 7 -7.07 -19.29 -17.47
C MET A 7 -5.69 -18.74 -17.87
N PRO A 8 -5.60 -17.85 -18.88
CA PRO A 8 -4.32 -17.33 -19.33
C PRO A 8 -3.71 -16.40 -18.29
N MET A 9 -2.38 -16.48 -18.09
CA MET A 9 -1.61 -15.71 -17.10
C MET A 9 -0.26 -15.27 -17.66
N ASP A 10 0.33 -14.22 -17.07
CA ASP A 10 1.63 -13.69 -17.45
C ASP A 10 2.77 -14.51 -16.82
N GLY A 11 3.44 -15.33 -17.63
CA GLY A 11 4.52 -16.20 -17.17
C GLY A 11 5.73 -15.46 -16.60
N SER A 12 5.99 -14.22 -17.05
CA SER A 12 7.09 -13.41 -16.52
C SER A 12 6.83 -12.95 -15.09
N ARG A 13 5.58 -12.67 -14.74
CA ARG A 13 5.16 -12.27 -13.38
C ARG A 13 5.12 -13.44 -12.42
N ILE A 14 4.77 -14.64 -12.92
CA ILE A 14 4.80 -15.87 -12.13
C ILE A 14 6.17 -16.10 -11.53
N VAL A 15 7.25 -15.97 -12.33
CA VAL A 15 8.64 -16.13 -11.86
C VAL A 15 8.97 -15.16 -10.71
N LEU A 16 8.47 -13.92 -10.79
CA LEU A 16 8.67 -12.92 -9.73
C LEU A 16 7.91 -13.29 -8.44
N PHE A 17 6.68 -13.78 -8.58
CA PHE A 17 5.87 -14.21 -7.43
C PHE A 17 6.48 -15.43 -6.76
N ASP A 18 6.99 -16.40 -7.52
CA ASP A 18 7.66 -17.56 -6.97
C ASP A 18 8.95 -17.17 -6.22
N ALA A 19 9.77 -16.29 -6.80
CA ALA A 19 10.98 -15.80 -6.15
C ALA A 19 10.68 -15.03 -4.84
N LEU A 20 9.64 -14.20 -4.83
CA LEU A 20 9.23 -13.47 -3.63
C LEU A 20 8.67 -14.43 -2.56
N TYR A 21 7.83 -15.39 -2.97
CA TYR A 21 7.29 -16.42 -2.09
C TYR A 21 8.39 -17.23 -1.40
N ASP A 22 9.36 -17.73 -2.18
CA ASP A 22 10.48 -18.53 -1.66
C ASP A 22 11.29 -17.73 -0.64
N GLN A 23 11.59 -16.45 -0.94
CA GLN A 23 12.33 -15.60 -0.02
C GLN A 23 11.53 -15.34 1.27
N LEU A 24 10.26 -14.96 1.16
CA LEU A 24 9.40 -14.67 2.33
C LEU A 24 9.18 -15.91 3.20
N SER A 25 9.01 -17.08 2.59
CA SER A 25 8.81 -18.35 3.30
C SER A 25 10.03 -18.81 4.10
N SER A 26 11.22 -18.34 3.71
CA SER A 26 12.50 -18.69 4.36
C SER A 26 12.90 -17.73 5.49
N MET A 27 12.17 -16.63 5.67
CA MET A 27 12.52 -15.58 6.63
C MET A 27 11.62 -15.62 7.86
N TYR A 28 12.16 -15.17 8.99
CA TYR A 28 11.42 -14.85 10.19
C TYR A 28 11.24 -13.33 10.30
N PHE A 29 10.05 -12.90 10.67
CA PHE A 29 9.72 -11.49 10.87
C PHE A 29 9.25 -11.27 12.31
N PRO A 30 9.81 -10.27 13.02
CA PRO A 30 9.34 -9.92 14.35
C PRO A 30 7.92 -9.32 14.26
N GLU A 31 7.08 -9.66 15.22
CA GLU A 31 5.78 -9.00 15.37
C GLU A 31 5.96 -7.58 15.88
N LEU A 32 5.33 -6.62 15.20
CA LEU A 32 5.27 -5.22 15.63
C LEU A 32 3.81 -4.84 15.92
N PRO A 33 3.37 -4.94 17.20
CA PRO A 33 1.99 -4.65 17.57
C PRO A 33 1.59 -3.21 17.23
N ASP A 34 0.37 -3.03 16.73
CA ASP A 34 -0.19 -1.70 16.55
C ASP A 34 -0.55 -1.06 17.90
N HIS A 35 -0.04 0.14 18.15
CA HIS A 35 -0.34 0.94 19.34
C HIS A 35 -1.57 1.83 19.17
N ASN A 36 -2.11 1.98 17.96
CA ASN A 36 -3.30 2.79 17.66
C ASN A 36 -4.59 1.99 17.91
N LYS A 37 -4.86 1.69 19.19
CA LYS A 37 -5.98 0.82 19.59
C LYS A 37 -7.33 1.52 19.59
N SER A 38 -7.40 2.82 19.99
CA SER A 38 -8.63 3.59 19.96
C SER A 38 -9.07 3.92 18.52
N GLU A 39 -10.34 4.20 18.34
CA GLU A 39 -10.85 4.61 17.02
C GLU A 39 -10.24 5.95 16.56
N GLU A 40 -9.99 6.87 17.50
CA GLU A 40 -9.36 8.15 17.20
C GLU A 40 -7.91 7.98 16.76
N ALA A 41 -7.11 7.18 17.48
CA ALA A 41 -5.73 6.89 17.09
C ALA A 41 -5.66 6.15 15.74
N PHE A 42 -6.56 5.19 15.51
CA PHE A 42 -6.67 4.49 14.24
C PHE A 42 -6.98 5.45 13.09
N ARG A 43 -7.94 6.34 13.30
CA ARG A 43 -8.34 7.37 12.33
C ARG A 43 -7.20 8.35 12.06
N MET A 44 -6.48 8.77 13.10
CA MET A 44 -5.34 9.68 12.97
C MET A 44 -4.20 9.05 12.17
N PHE A 45 -3.85 7.81 12.45
CA PHE A 45 -2.88 7.07 11.63
C PHE A 45 -3.33 6.96 10.18
N SER A 46 -4.62 6.68 9.94
CA SER A 46 -5.19 6.58 8.59
C SER A 46 -5.11 7.89 7.81
N PHE A 47 -5.17 9.02 8.50
CA PHE A 47 -4.95 10.33 7.86
C PHE A 47 -3.52 10.45 7.32
N PHE A 48 -2.50 10.18 8.13
CA PHE A 48 -1.11 10.26 7.70
C PHE A 48 -0.78 9.21 6.63
N GLU A 49 -1.31 7.99 6.77
CA GLU A 49 -1.19 6.95 5.75
C GLU A 49 -1.78 7.41 4.41
N SER A 50 -2.98 8.01 4.43
CA SER A 50 -3.61 8.56 3.24
C SER A 50 -2.78 9.68 2.62
N TYR A 51 -2.29 10.61 3.42
CA TYR A 51 -1.45 11.71 2.99
C TYR A 51 -0.21 11.23 2.24
N PHE A 52 0.62 10.41 2.86
CA PHE A 52 1.84 9.92 2.24
C PHE A 52 1.57 8.98 1.05
N SER A 53 0.53 8.15 1.11
CA SER A 53 0.16 7.27 0.01
C SER A 53 -0.23 8.04 -1.25
N ASN A 54 -0.89 9.18 -1.12
CA ASN A 54 -1.23 10.05 -2.25
C ASN A 54 -0.02 10.85 -2.72
N TYR A 55 0.85 11.30 -1.82
CA TYR A 55 2.07 12.02 -2.17
C TYR A 55 2.99 11.20 -3.09
N ILE A 56 3.12 9.90 -2.84
CA ILE A 56 3.89 8.98 -3.71
C ILE A 56 3.38 9.00 -5.16
N GLU A 57 2.08 9.14 -5.33
CA GLU A 57 1.42 9.16 -6.66
C GLU A 57 1.40 10.56 -7.31
N GLY A 58 2.03 11.55 -6.68
CA GLY A 58 2.12 12.92 -7.20
C GLY A 58 0.98 13.84 -6.77
N THR A 59 0.13 13.41 -5.84
CA THR A 59 -0.89 14.26 -5.22
C THR A 59 -0.26 14.97 -4.02
N GLU A 60 0.34 16.10 -4.27
CA GLU A 60 1.11 16.87 -3.29
C GLU A 60 0.24 17.99 -2.68
N PHE A 61 -0.10 17.86 -1.42
CA PHE A 61 -0.75 18.89 -0.59
C PHE A 61 0.17 19.32 0.53
N GLU A 62 0.03 20.56 0.98
CA GLU A 62 0.46 20.93 2.31
C GLU A 62 -0.34 20.12 3.34
N ILE A 63 0.31 19.71 4.44
CA ILE A 63 -0.32 18.81 5.41
C ILE A 63 -1.62 19.37 6.01
N ASN A 64 -1.68 20.67 6.26
CA ASN A 64 -2.86 21.34 6.78
C ASN A 64 -4.00 21.43 5.74
N GLU A 65 -3.68 21.60 4.44
CA GLU A 65 -4.68 21.53 3.37
C GLU A 65 -5.30 20.14 3.28
N ALA A 66 -4.46 19.11 3.29
CA ALA A 66 -4.90 17.72 3.31
C ALA A 66 -5.80 17.42 4.51
N LYS A 67 -5.40 17.91 5.70
CA LYS A 67 -6.20 17.77 6.94
C LYS A 67 -7.56 18.45 6.81
N GLN A 68 -7.60 19.66 6.28
CA GLN A 68 -8.87 20.38 6.05
C GLN A 68 -9.79 19.66 5.08
N ILE A 69 -9.25 19.13 3.96
CA ILE A 69 -10.03 18.34 2.99
C ILE A 69 -10.63 17.11 3.66
N VAL A 70 -9.84 16.37 4.43
CA VAL A 70 -10.30 15.15 5.11
C VAL A 70 -11.33 15.44 6.20
N ASP A 71 -11.12 16.49 6.98
CA ASP A 71 -12.03 16.86 8.09
C ASP A 71 -13.37 17.39 7.60
N THR A 72 -13.38 18.17 6.52
CA THR A 72 -14.58 18.81 6.01
C THR A 72 -15.29 18.02 4.91
N GLY A 73 -14.58 17.13 4.23
CA GLY A 73 -15.06 16.46 3.02
C GLY A 73 -15.19 17.39 1.81
N ILE A 74 -14.69 18.62 1.90
CA ILE A 74 -14.83 19.64 0.84
C ILE A 74 -13.60 19.61 -0.07
N THR A 75 -13.83 19.45 -1.37
CA THR A 75 -12.78 19.47 -2.38
C THR A 75 -12.31 20.89 -2.70
N LEU A 76 -11.03 21.04 -3.00
CA LEU A 76 -10.49 22.32 -3.47
C LEU A 76 -10.85 22.56 -4.95
N PRO A 77 -11.46 23.70 -5.33
CA PRO A 77 -11.99 23.91 -6.70
C PRO A 77 -10.97 23.74 -7.82
N LYS A 78 -9.70 24.08 -7.58
CA LYS A 78 -8.61 23.95 -8.57
C LYS A 78 -7.91 22.59 -8.54
N ARG A 79 -8.21 21.75 -7.56
CA ARG A 79 -7.57 20.45 -7.29
C ARG A 79 -8.61 19.40 -6.92
N THR A 80 -9.72 19.39 -7.64
CA THR A 80 -10.86 18.52 -7.33
C THR A 80 -10.49 17.04 -7.42
N ALA A 81 -9.77 16.63 -8.47
CA ALA A 81 -9.31 15.26 -8.65
C ALA A 81 -8.41 14.81 -7.50
N ASP A 82 -7.39 15.59 -7.17
CA ASP A 82 -6.47 15.33 -6.05
C ASP A 82 -7.21 15.25 -4.70
N SER A 83 -8.18 16.15 -4.49
CA SER A 83 -8.99 16.15 -3.28
C SER A 83 -9.85 14.90 -3.18
N HIS A 84 -10.41 14.41 -4.29
CA HIS A 84 -11.14 13.14 -4.31
C HIS A 84 -10.22 11.95 -4.04
N ASP A 85 -8.99 11.98 -4.54
CA ASP A 85 -8.03 10.91 -4.35
C ASP A 85 -7.65 10.75 -2.87
N ILE A 86 -7.38 11.85 -2.15
CA ILE A 86 -7.09 11.78 -0.71
C ILE A 86 -8.31 11.39 0.11
N LEU A 87 -9.50 11.91 -0.22
CA LEU A 87 -10.76 11.56 0.45
C LEU A 87 -11.11 10.07 0.27
N GLY A 88 -10.98 9.56 -0.95
CA GLY A 88 -11.26 8.17 -1.25
C GLY A 88 -10.29 7.22 -0.56
N THR A 89 -8.99 7.56 -0.54
CA THR A 89 -7.96 6.81 0.19
C THR A 89 -8.28 6.79 1.68
N PHE A 90 -8.53 7.95 2.28
CA PHE A 90 -8.86 8.07 3.70
C PHE A 90 -10.14 7.30 4.06
N LYS A 91 -11.16 7.32 3.21
CA LYS A 91 -12.42 6.62 3.43
C LYS A 91 -12.23 5.11 3.60
N VAL A 92 -11.35 4.50 2.81
CA VAL A 92 -11.02 3.07 2.97
C VAL A 92 -10.19 2.86 4.23
N LEU A 93 -9.10 3.59 4.39
CA LEU A 93 -8.11 3.40 5.45
C LEU A 93 -8.66 3.65 6.84
N SER A 94 -9.57 4.61 7.01
CA SER A 94 -10.19 4.93 8.30
C SER A 94 -11.33 4.01 8.70
N ASN A 95 -11.76 3.11 7.82
CA ASN A 95 -12.76 2.09 8.15
C ASN A 95 -12.07 0.84 8.70
N ARG A 96 -11.97 0.74 10.02
CA ARG A 96 -11.32 -0.39 10.71
C ARG A 96 -11.93 -1.74 10.32
N GLN A 97 -13.26 -1.82 10.20
CA GLN A 97 -13.93 -3.06 9.82
C GLN A 97 -13.53 -3.49 8.40
N GLU A 98 -13.49 -2.56 7.44
CA GLU A 98 -13.05 -2.84 6.08
C GLU A 98 -11.56 -3.23 6.04
N MET A 99 -10.71 -2.52 6.77
CA MET A 99 -9.28 -2.80 6.83
C MET A 99 -8.93 -4.11 7.57
N SER A 100 -9.86 -4.65 8.36
CA SER A 100 -9.69 -5.96 9.02
C SER A 100 -10.08 -7.16 8.13
N ARG A 101 -10.60 -6.91 6.93
CA ARG A 101 -11.00 -7.97 6.00
C ARG A 101 -9.82 -8.42 5.15
N THR A 102 -9.54 -9.72 5.17
CA THR A 102 -8.57 -10.38 4.28
C THR A 102 -9.26 -11.49 3.49
N PRO A 103 -8.87 -11.72 2.24
CA PRO A 103 -9.55 -12.69 1.40
C PRO A 103 -9.19 -14.14 1.78
N ALA A 104 -10.19 -15.03 1.82
CA ALA A 104 -10.01 -16.45 2.04
C ALA A 104 -9.96 -17.25 0.74
N THR A 105 -10.58 -16.77 -0.32
CA THR A 105 -10.65 -17.41 -1.64
C THR A 105 -10.20 -16.47 -2.76
N GLU A 106 -9.89 -17.03 -3.95
CA GLU A 106 -9.53 -16.24 -5.13
C GLU A 106 -10.63 -15.25 -5.53
N ASP A 107 -11.90 -15.68 -5.47
CA ASP A 107 -13.03 -14.83 -5.83
C ASP A 107 -13.25 -13.71 -4.80
N GLU A 108 -13.08 -13.99 -3.51
CA GLU A 108 -13.09 -12.96 -2.47
C GLU A 108 -11.94 -11.97 -2.65
N PHE A 109 -10.75 -12.44 -3.05
CA PHE A 109 -9.62 -11.57 -3.34
C PHE A 109 -9.94 -10.58 -4.46
N LEU A 110 -10.43 -11.07 -5.60
CA LEU A 110 -10.78 -10.22 -6.73
C LEU A 110 -11.92 -9.25 -6.36
N ALA A 111 -12.94 -9.74 -5.64
CA ALA A 111 -14.05 -8.91 -5.20
C ALA A 111 -13.60 -7.81 -4.23
N LEU A 112 -12.75 -8.14 -3.26
CA LEU A 112 -12.24 -7.20 -2.26
C LEU A 112 -11.32 -6.15 -2.90
N LEU A 113 -10.43 -6.57 -3.79
CA LEU A 113 -9.55 -5.68 -4.54
C LEU A 113 -10.34 -4.67 -5.37
N ARG A 114 -11.35 -5.13 -6.12
CA ARG A 114 -12.23 -4.28 -6.91
C ARG A 114 -13.09 -3.36 -6.04
N HIS A 115 -13.60 -3.86 -4.92
CA HIS A 115 -14.38 -3.05 -3.97
C HIS A 115 -13.54 -1.92 -3.39
N ARG A 116 -12.34 -2.19 -2.88
CA ARG A 116 -11.45 -1.15 -2.32
C ARG A 116 -11.07 -0.13 -3.37
N HIS A 117 -10.77 -0.56 -4.58
CA HIS A 117 -10.49 0.35 -5.68
C HIS A 117 -11.72 1.21 -6.04
N SER A 118 -12.93 0.66 -6.01
CA SER A 118 -14.15 1.42 -6.31
C SER A 118 -14.43 2.50 -5.25
N VAL A 119 -14.16 2.23 -3.97
CA VAL A 119 -14.28 3.22 -2.89
C VAL A 119 -13.18 4.28 -2.99
N LEU A 120 -11.95 3.84 -3.21
CA LEU A 120 -10.78 4.70 -3.39
C LEU A 120 -10.99 5.77 -4.48
N LEU A 121 -11.51 5.37 -5.63
CA LEU A 121 -11.72 6.25 -6.78
C LEU A 121 -13.20 6.64 -7.00
N SER A 122 -14.03 6.58 -5.96
CA SER A 122 -15.47 6.88 -6.07
C SER A 122 -15.77 8.30 -6.60
N GLY A 123 -14.86 9.26 -6.40
CA GLY A 123 -14.93 10.61 -6.95
C GLY A 123 -14.28 10.79 -8.33
N ARG A 124 -13.78 9.71 -8.94
CA ARG A 124 -13.05 9.71 -10.21
C ARG A 124 -13.70 8.74 -11.23
N PRO A 125 -14.89 9.04 -11.74
CA PRO A 125 -15.58 8.16 -12.69
C PRO A 125 -14.80 7.92 -14.00
N ASP A 126 -13.94 8.85 -14.38
CA ASP A 126 -13.02 8.78 -15.52
C ASP A 126 -12.00 7.62 -15.39
N CYS A 127 -11.72 7.17 -14.18
CA CYS A 127 -10.78 6.07 -13.88
C CYS A 127 -11.44 4.69 -13.80
N SER A 128 -12.71 4.56 -14.11
CA SER A 128 -13.50 3.30 -14.06
C SER A 128 -13.37 2.58 -12.70
N PRO A 129 -13.88 3.17 -11.58
CA PRO A 129 -13.72 2.63 -10.24
C PRO A 129 -14.22 1.17 -10.12
N GLY A 130 -13.34 0.29 -9.63
CA GLY A 130 -13.64 -1.12 -9.42
C GLY A 130 -13.57 -2.01 -10.67
N GLU A 131 -13.30 -1.43 -11.85
CA GLU A 131 -13.20 -2.20 -13.08
C GLU A 131 -11.74 -2.44 -13.49
N PHE A 132 -11.40 -3.68 -13.82
CA PHE A 132 -10.08 -3.97 -14.38
C PHE A 132 -9.87 -3.27 -15.71
N LYS A 133 -8.66 -2.88 -15.98
CA LYS A 133 -8.27 -2.17 -17.21
C LYS A 133 -8.60 -2.97 -18.46
N THR A 134 -9.02 -2.27 -19.50
CA THR A 134 -9.26 -2.84 -20.84
C THR A 134 -8.17 -2.47 -21.84
N LYS A 135 -7.27 -1.57 -21.47
CA LYS A 135 -6.13 -1.13 -22.28
C LYS A 135 -4.82 -1.39 -21.52
N ARG A 136 -3.74 -1.63 -22.27
CA ARG A 136 -2.40 -1.73 -21.71
C ARG A 136 -2.00 -0.43 -21.03
N ASN A 137 -1.31 -0.54 -19.92
CA ASN A 137 -0.74 0.60 -19.22
C ASN A 137 0.76 0.37 -18.95
N ARG A 138 1.47 1.47 -18.74
CA ARG A 138 2.91 1.44 -18.44
C ARG A 138 3.28 2.56 -17.46
N ALA A 139 4.36 2.37 -16.73
CA ALA A 139 5.02 3.42 -15.95
C ALA A 139 6.48 3.54 -16.39
N GLY A 140 6.81 4.64 -17.04
CA GLY A 140 8.10 4.82 -17.70
C GLY A 140 8.36 3.70 -18.72
N ASN A 141 9.41 2.90 -18.51
CA ASN A 141 9.78 1.77 -19.37
C ASN A 141 9.22 0.41 -18.89
N THR A 142 8.40 0.40 -17.86
CA THR A 142 7.77 -0.83 -17.35
C THR A 142 6.40 -1.00 -17.97
N GLU A 143 6.21 -2.04 -18.79
CA GLU A 143 4.89 -2.51 -19.22
C GLU A 143 4.31 -3.44 -18.16
N PHE A 144 3.06 -3.19 -17.80
CA PHE A 144 2.33 -4.04 -16.86
C PHE A 144 1.58 -5.17 -17.58
N VAL A 145 1.02 -6.08 -16.80
CA VAL A 145 0.30 -7.25 -17.30
C VAL A 145 -0.77 -6.86 -18.34
N ASP A 146 -0.82 -7.60 -19.46
CA ASP A 146 -1.85 -7.38 -20.50
C ASP A 146 -3.26 -7.54 -19.90
N PRO A 147 -4.24 -6.72 -20.29
CA PRO A 147 -5.61 -6.82 -19.77
C PRO A 147 -6.20 -8.23 -19.80
N SER A 148 -5.94 -8.99 -20.85
CA SER A 148 -6.45 -10.37 -21.00
C SER A 148 -5.81 -11.38 -20.02
N LEU A 149 -4.70 -11.02 -19.40
CA LEU A 149 -3.93 -11.87 -18.46
C LEU A 149 -4.11 -11.46 -17.00
N VAL A 150 -4.73 -10.30 -16.72
CA VAL A 150 -4.85 -9.72 -15.37
C VAL A 150 -5.45 -10.73 -14.40
N GLU A 151 -6.63 -11.23 -14.66
CA GLU A 151 -7.34 -12.09 -13.72
C GLU A 151 -6.60 -13.40 -13.46
N GLY A 152 -6.11 -14.08 -14.49
CA GLY A 152 -5.35 -15.33 -14.33
C GLY A 152 -4.06 -15.12 -13.55
N THR A 153 -3.36 -13.99 -13.77
CA THR A 153 -2.13 -13.66 -13.05
C THR A 153 -2.40 -13.34 -11.58
N LEU A 154 -3.48 -12.58 -11.27
CA LEU A 154 -3.90 -12.33 -9.89
C LEU A 154 -4.27 -13.61 -9.14
N ARG A 155 -5.03 -14.51 -9.77
CA ARG A 155 -5.40 -15.80 -9.18
C ARG A 155 -4.20 -16.68 -8.88
N TYR A 156 -3.23 -16.72 -9.80
CA TYR A 156 -1.99 -17.46 -9.54
C TYR A 156 -1.23 -16.91 -8.34
N GLY A 157 -0.99 -15.60 -8.29
CA GLY A 157 -0.31 -14.97 -7.16
C GLY A 157 -1.05 -15.17 -5.84
N PHE A 158 -2.39 -15.15 -5.87
CA PHE A 158 -3.18 -15.42 -4.67
C PHE A 158 -2.97 -16.84 -4.11
N LYS A 159 -2.74 -17.85 -4.95
CA LYS A 159 -2.38 -19.21 -4.47
C LYS A 159 -1.07 -19.22 -3.70
N GLN A 160 -0.07 -18.48 -4.16
CA GLN A 160 1.20 -18.32 -3.43
C GLN A 160 0.99 -17.60 -2.10
N TYR A 161 0.26 -16.48 -2.11
CA TYR A 161 -0.09 -15.74 -0.91
C TYR A 161 -0.79 -16.61 0.15
N LYS A 162 -1.70 -17.50 -0.25
CA LYS A 162 -2.42 -18.40 0.67
C LYS A 162 -1.51 -19.37 1.41
N ASN A 163 -0.36 -19.69 0.86
CA ASN A 163 0.63 -20.57 1.48
C ASN A 163 1.53 -19.87 2.49
N LEU A 164 1.57 -18.53 2.50
CA LEU A 164 2.28 -17.74 3.49
C LEU A 164 1.50 -17.72 4.82
N ARG A 165 2.21 -17.90 5.94
CA ARG A 165 1.63 -17.90 7.28
C ARG A 165 1.91 -16.63 8.06
N ASP A 166 3.10 -16.07 7.88
CA ASP A 166 3.51 -14.86 8.58
C ASP A 166 2.72 -13.64 8.08
N PRO A 167 2.14 -12.81 8.97
CA PRO A 167 1.35 -11.64 8.57
C PRO A 167 2.11 -10.59 7.78
N PHE A 168 3.36 -10.32 8.15
CA PHE A 168 4.20 -9.37 7.41
C PHE A 168 4.53 -9.92 6.02
N ALA A 169 4.88 -11.20 5.91
CA ALA A 169 5.12 -11.85 4.62
C ALA A 169 3.89 -11.78 3.71
N ARG A 170 2.70 -12.03 4.24
CA ARG A 170 1.43 -11.90 3.52
C ARG A 170 1.20 -10.45 3.04
N ALA A 171 1.45 -9.48 3.90
CA ALA A 171 1.31 -8.06 3.56
C ALA A 171 2.26 -7.65 2.42
N VAL A 172 3.53 -8.00 2.52
CA VAL A 172 4.56 -7.73 1.49
C VAL A 172 4.18 -8.38 0.15
N PHE A 173 3.77 -9.64 0.20
CA PHE A 173 3.38 -10.37 -1.01
C PHE A 173 2.14 -9.77 -1.66
N MET A 174 1.11 -9.46 -0.88
CA MET A 174 -0.14 -8.86 -1.38
C MET A 174 0.13 -7.50 -2.04
N MET A 175 0.99 -6.68 -1.43
CA MET A 175 1.39 -5.39 -2.01
C MET A 175 2.06 -5.59 -3.38
N PHE A 176 3.05 -6.48 -3.45
CA PHE A 176 3.77 -6.73 -4.70
C PHE A 176 2.85 -7.31 -5.78
N LEU A 177 2.01 -8.29 -5.43
CA LEU A 177 1.04 -8.89 -6.33
C LEU A 177 0.15 -7.85 -7.00
N CYS A 178 -0.48 -6.98 -6.21
CA CYS A 178 -1.38 -5.95 -6.74
C CYS A 178 -0.63 -4.88 -7.55
N SER A 179 0.54 -4.46 -7.08
CA SER A 179 1.37 -3.43 -7.73
C SER A 179 1.95 -3.94 -9.06
N GLU A 180 2.44 -5.18 -9.11
CA GLU A 180 3.10 -5.74 -10.30
C GLU A 180 2.11 -6.10 -11.41
N VAL A 181 0.95 -6.64 -11.05
CA VAL A 181 -0.11 -6.91 -12.05
C VAL A 181 -0.69 -5.61 -12.59
N HIS A 182 -0.80 -4.59 -11.75
CA HIS A 182 -1.30 -3.27 -12.11
C HIS A 182 -2.67 -3.33 -12.80
N PRO A 183 -3.68 -3.90 -12.12
CA PRO A 183 -4.90 -4.37 -12.77
C PRO A 183 -5.86 -3.27 -13.22
N PHE A 184 -5.70 -2.04 -12.73
CA PHE A 184 -6.62 -0.92 -12.99
C PHE A 184 -6.00 0.13 -13.91
N THR A 185 -6.83 1.06 -14.39
CA THR A 185 -6.38 2.19 -15.21
C THR A 185 -5.55 3.18 -14.40
N ASP A 186 -5.95 3.45 -13.15
CA ASP A 186 -5.28 4.33 -12.19
C ASP A 186 -5.45 3.78 -10.77
N GLY A 187 -4.79 4.36 -9.76
CA GLY A 187 -4.94 4.02 -8.35
C GLY A 187 -4.28 2.70 -7.91
N ASN A 188 -3.51 2.05 -8.78
CA ASN A 188 -2.89 0.76 -8.49
C ASN A 188 -1.93 0.80 -7.30
N GLY A 189 -1.08 1.81 -7.22
CA GLY A 189 -0.14 1.96 -6.10
C GLY A 189 -0.87 2.17 -4.77
N ARG A 190 -1.89 3.03 -4.75
CA ARG A 190 -2.71 3.29 -3.55
C ARG A 190 -3.46 2.04 -3.08
N VAL A 191 -4.16 1.35 -4.00
CA VAL A 191 -4.89 0.13 -3.63
C VAL A 191 -3.96 -1.01 -3.20
N SER A 192 -2.77 -1.14 -3.78
CA SER A 192 -1.80 -2.17 -3.35
C SER A 192 -1.29 -1.92 -1.93
N ARG A 193 -1.05 -0.66 -1.53
CA ARG A 193 -0.69 -0.30 -0.14
C ARG A 193 -1.86 -0.51 0.82
N ILE A 194 -3.09 -0.24 0.40
CA ILE A 194 -4.31 -0.57 1.18
C ILE A 194 -4.40 -2.08 1.40
N MET A 195 -4.21 -2.88 0.36
CA MET A 195 -4.25 -4.35 0.47
C MET A 195 -3.16 -4.89 1.40
N MET A 196 -1.94 -4.33 1.32
CA MET A 196 -0.85 -4.64 2.25
C MET A 196 -1.23 -4.37 3.70
N ASN A 197 -1.69 -3.16 3.98
CA ASN A 197 -1.97 -2.73 5.36
C ASN A 197 -3.20 -3.41 5.97
N ALA A 198 -4.14 -3.88 5.15
CA ALA A 198 -5.25 -4.70 5.62
C ALA A 198 -4.79 -6.04 6.25
N GLU A 199 -3.75 -6.67 5.71
CA GLU A 199 -3.16 -7.88 6.30
C GLU A 199 -2.61 -7.60 7.70
N LEU A 200 -1.98 -6.45 7.89
CA LEU A 200 -1.41 -6.04 9.18
C LEU A 200 -2.52 -5.65 10.18
N VAL A 201 -3.54 -4.91 9.74
CA VAL A 201 -4.69 -4.56 10.59
C VAL A 201 -5.42 -5.81 11.08
N ALA A 202 -5.67 -6.76 10.17
CA ALA A 202 -6.37 -8.02 10.49
C ALA A 202 -5.67 -8.85 11.58
N THR A 203 -4.36 -8.68 11.74
CA THR A 203 -3.53 -9.39 12.72
C THR A 203 -3.05 -8.52 13.89
N GLY A 204 -3.55 -7.28 13.99
CA GLY A 204 -3.21 -6.35 15.06
C GLY A 204 -1.77 -5.83 15.01
N GLN A 205 -1.12 -5.90 13.85
CA GLN A 205 0.23 -5.36 13.63
C GLN A 205 0.20 -3.93 13.10
N THR A 206 1.31 -3.22 13.31
CA THR A 206 1.51 -1.87 12.82
C THR A 206 1.47 -1.83 11.30
N ARG A 207 0.65 -0.93 10.76
CA ARG A 207 0.59 -0.61 9.33
C ARG A 207 1.87 0.06 8.85
N ILE A 208 2.13 0.01 7.56
CA ILE A 208 3.31 0.58 6.93
C ILE A 208 2.95 1.88 6.23
N ILE A 209 3.61 2.98 6.61
CA ILE A 209 3.62 4.26 5.90
C ILE A 209 4.94 4.41 5.15
N VAL A 210 4.88 4.90 3.92
CA VAL A 210 6.05 5.28 3.14
C VAL A 210 6.13 6.81 3.14
N PRO A 211 6.99 7.42 3.99
CA PRO A 211 7.13 8.87 4.05
C PRO A 211 7.82 9.43 2.80
N THR A 212 7.61 10.71 2.51
CA THR A 212 8.15 11.40 1.33
C THR A 212 9.65 11.21 1.18
N VAL A 213 10.40 11.41 2.25
CA VAL A 213 11.86 11.27 2.30
C VAL A 213 12.36 9.87 1.92
N PHE A 214 11.51 8.85 1.97
CA PHE A 214 11.84 7.46 1.66
C PHE A 214 11.20 6.94 0.37
N ARG A 215 10.50 7.80 -0.36
CA ARG A 215 9.79 7.49 -1.60
C ARG A 215 10.70 6.85 -2.65
N GLU A 216 11.87 7.43 -2.90
CA GLU A 216 12.79 6.93 -3.92
C GLU A 216 13.35 5.55 -3.58
N ASP A 217 13.79 5.33 -2.34
CA ASP A 217 14.28 4.03 -1.87
C ASP A 217 13.22 2.95 -2.03
N TYR A 218 11.97 3.27 -1.68
CA TYR A 218 10.83 2.38 -1.85
C TYR A 218 10.57 2.03 -3.32
N ILE A 219 10.54 3.02 -4.21
CA ILE A 219 10.33 2.82 -5.65
C ILE A 219 11.48 2.03 -6.27
N LEU A 220 12.73 2.33 -5.89
CA LEU A 220 13.91 1.62 -6.38
C LEU A 220 13.92 0.16 -5.95
N ALA A 221 13.53 -0.13 -4.70
CA ALA A 221 13.43 -1.49 -4.20
C ALA A 221 12.34 -2.30 -4.92
N LEU A 222 11.16 -1.70 -5.12
CA LEU A 222 10.07 -2.30 -5.89
C LEU A 222 10.48 -2.62 -7.33
N ARG A 223 11.12 -1.64 -8.01
CA ARG A 223 11.66 -1.84 -9.37
C ARG A 223 12.78 -2.87 -9.40
N GLY A 224 13.57 -2.97 -8.33
CA GLY A 224 14.61 -3.99 -8.19
C GLY A 224 14.05 -5.41 -8.23
N LEU A 225 12.96 -5.64 -7.51
CA LEU A 225 12.25 -6.91 -7.57
C LEU A 225 11.67 -7.17 -8.95
N SER A 226 10.94 -6.21 -9.54
CA SER A 226 10.33 -6.35 -10.87
C SER A 226 11.32 -6.63 -11.99
N ARG A 227 12.52 -6.02 -11.96
CA ARG A 227 13.46 -6.04 -13.08
C ARG A 227 14.62 -7.00 -12.89
N ARG A 228 15.01 -7.27 -11.65
CA ARG A 228 16.21 -8.09 -11.31
C ARG A 228 15.87 -9.36 -10.55
N GLN A 229 14.59 -9.60 -10.25
CA GLN A 229 14.11 -10.74 -9.46
C GLN A 229 14.80 -10.84 -8.09
N ASP A 230 15.16 -9.70 -7.50
CA ASP A 230 15.78 -9.63 -6.17
C ASP A 230 14.78 -9.11 -5.13
N PRO A 231 14.15 -9.99 -4.32
CA PRO A 231 13.18 -9.60 -3.32
C PRO A 231 13.77 -8.99 -2.05
N LYS A 232 15.06 -9.21 -1.76
CA LYS A 232 15.67 -8.82 -0.48
C LYS A 232 15.61 -7.32 -0.20
N PRO A 233 15.98 -6.42 -1.12
CA PRO A 233 15.89 -4.98 -0.88
C PRO A 233 14.45 -4.51 -0.62
N PHE A 234 13.47 -5.07 -1.35
CA PHE A 234 12.06 -4.72 -1.19
C PHE A 234 11.53 -5.14 0.20
N ILE A 235 11.83 -6.37 0.63
CA ILE A 235 11.48 -6.86 1.97
C ILE A 235 12.13 -5.99 3.05
N SER A 236 13.43 -5.71 2.93
CA SER A 236 14.20 -4.90 3.89
C SER A 236 13.66 -3.47 4.02
N VAL A 237 13.28 -2.85 2.90
CA VAL A 237 12.66 -1.53 2.88
C VAL A 237 11.34 -1.53 3.64
N LEU A 238 10.47 -2.50 3.40
CA LEU A 238 9.18 -2.57 4.09
C LEU A 238 9.33 -2.89 5.58
N GLN A 239 10.31 -3.72 5.98
CA GLN A 239 10.63 -3.93 7.40
C GLN A 239 11.07 -2.63 8.09
N LYS A 240 11.96 -1.87 7.46
CA LYS A 240 12.41 -0.58 7.97
C LYS A 240 11.25 0.41 8.09
N LEU A 241 10.37 0.45 7.10
CA LEU A 241 9.18 1.32 7.12
C LEU A 241 8.16 0.88 8.18
N GLN A 242 7.98 -0.42 8.44
CA GLN A 242 7.13 -0.89 9.54
C GLN A 242 7.72 -0.48 10.90
N THR A 243 9.04 -0.60 11.08
CA THR A 243 9.73 -0.13 12.29
C THR A 243 9.57 1.39 12.48
N PHE A 244 9.69 2.17 11.41
CA PHE A 244 9.39 3.61 11.46
C PHE A 244 7.94 3.85 11.90
N SER A 245 6.99 3.20 11.24
CA SER A 245 5.56 3.38 11.47
C SER A 245 5.12 2.93 12.86
N SER A 246 5.81 1.97 13.50
CA SER A 246 5.49 1.50 14.85
C SER A 246 5.69 2.57 15.92
N ASN A 247 6.43 3.61 15.61
CA ASN A 247 6.63 4.78 16.48
C ASN A 247 5.60 5.89 16.23
N LEU A 248 4.75 5.77 15.21
CA LEU A 248 3.70 6.74 14.89
C LEU A 248 2.38 6.29 15.55
N TRP A 249 2.13 6.74 16.78
CA TRP A 249 0.92 6.40 17.52
C TRP A 249 0.44 7.54 18.40
N GLY A 250 -0.89 7.67 18.53
CA GLY A 250 -1.54 8.70 19.33
C GLY A 250 -2.78 9.28 18.64
N GLU A 251 -3.46 10.15 19.35
CA GLU A 251 -4.74 10.76 18.94
C GLU A 251 -4.59 12.22 18.52
N ASN A 252 -3.48 12.87 18.88
CA ASN A 252 -3.26 14.29 18.64
C ASN A 252 -2.51 14.54 17.33
N PHE A 253 -3.18 15.20 16.40
CA PHE A 253 -2.60 15.54 15.09
C PHE A 253 -1.29 16.34 15.22
N TYR A 254 -1.24 17.36 16.08
CA TYR A 254 -0.06 18.24 16.17
C TYR A 254 1.16 17.54 16.77
N GLU A 255 0.93 16.62 17.71
CA GLU A 255 2.02 15.80 18.27
C GLU A 255 2.59 14.84 17.22
N LEU A 256 1.74 14.21 16.43
CA LEU A 256 2.18 13.29 15.37
C LEU A 256 2.83 14.05 14.21
N ASP A 257 2.30 15.21 13.82
CA ASP A 257 2.91 16.08 12.82
C ASP A 257 4.30 16.57 13.26
N ALA A 258 4.46 16.99 14.53
CA ALA A 258 5.75 17.37 15.08
C ALA A 258 6.75 16.20 15.07
N TYR A 259 6.32 15.00 15.48
CA TYR A 259 7.14 13.79 15.42
C TYR A 259 7.59 13.46 14.00
N LEU A 260 6.68 13.53 13.03
CA LEU A 260 6.99 13.28 11.61
C LEU A 260 7.99 14.29 11.05
N LYS A 261 7.90 15.56 11.47
CA LYS A 261 8.90 16.61 11.13
C LYS A 261 10.27 16.29 11.72
N GLU A 262 10.35 15.87 12.98
CA GLU A 262 11.60 15.44 13.60
C GLU A 262 12.22 14.23 12.88
N CYS A 263 11.39 13.35 12.30
CA CYS A 263 11.84 12.21 11.51
C CYS A 263 12.26 12.57 10.09
N ASN A 264 12.13 13.84 9.66
CA ASN A 264 12.30 14.32 8.27
C ASN A 264 11.31 13.68 7.29
N ALA A 265 10.13 13.25 7.77
CA ALA A 265 9.21 12.43 6.98
C ALA A 265 8.64 13.13 5.75
N TYR A 266 8.53 14.46 5.81
CA TYR A 266 7.99 15.30 4.72
C TYR A 266 9.04 15.81 3.73
N ASP A 267 10.34 15.69 4.07
CA ASP A 267 11.41 16.21 3.25
C ASP A 267 11.60 15.39 1.97
N GLU A 268 12.15 16.03 0.94
CA GLU A 268 12.53 15.33 -0.27
C GLU A 268 13.78 14.47 -0.05
N PRO A 269 13.93 13.33 -0.78
CA PRO A 269 15.01 12.36 -0.57
C PRO A 269 16.43 12.90 -0.78
N ASP A 270 16.59 13.95 -1.58
CA ASP A 270 17.85 14.63 -1.84
C ASP A 270 18.21 15.67 -0.76
N VAL A 271 17.24 16.10 0.04
CA VAL A 271 17.41 17.10 1.11
C VAL A 271 17.75 16.46 2.44
N ALA A 272 17.11 15.37 2.80
CA ALA A 272 17.24 14.74 4.11
C ALA A 272 17.26 13.22 4.04
N LYS A 273 17.45 12.58 5.19
CA LYS A 273 17.32 11.13 5.38
C LYS A 273 16.30 10.82 6.46
N LEU A 274 15.54 9.74 6.26
CA LEU A 274 14.58 9.27 7.25
C LEU A 274 15.29 8.96 8.57
N ARG A 275 14.82 9.58 9.64
CA ARG A 275 15.21 9.29 11.02
C ARG A 275 14.13 8.43 11.65
N ILE A 276 14.56 7.37 12.33
CA ILE A 276 13.66 6.55 13.17
C ILE A 276 13.96 6.92 14.62
N ILE A 277 13.01 7.60 15.25
CA ILE A 277 13.11 8.05 16.64
C ILE A 277 12.23 7.11 17.46
N ASP A 278 12.85 6.35 18.37
CA ASP A 278 12.14 5.39 19.19
C ASP A 278 11.28 6.10 20.25
N ARG A 279 9.97 5.86 20.20
CA ARG A 279 8.98 6.31 21.19
C ARG A 279 8.53 5.18 22.13
N ILE A 280 8.83 3.94 21.78
CA ILE A 280 8.39 2.76 22.56
C ILE A 280 9.27 2.56 23.77
N GLY A 281 10.60 2.82 23.65
CA GLY A 281 11.58 2.68 24.72
C GLY A 281 11.59 3.83 25.77
N THR A 282 10.87 4.92 25.53
CA THR A 282 10.91 6.12 26.40
C THR A 282 9.88 6.11 27.56
N LYS A 283 9.12 5.03 27.73
CA LYS A 283 8.27 4.82 28.91
C LYS A 283 9.02 3.96 29.94
N SER A 284 10.02 4.57 30.61
CA SER A 284 10.57 4.08 31.88
C SER A 284 9.99 4.91 33.03
#